data_80654350ace598f363d8ca70b4157fb7
#
_entry.id   80654350ace598f363d8ca70b4157fb7
#
_cell.length_a   1.000
_cell.length_b   1.000
_cell.length_c   1.000
_cell.angle_alpha   90.00
_cell.angle_beta   90.00
_cell.angle_gamma   90.00
#
_symmetry.space_group_name_H-M   'P 1'
#
loop_
_entity.id
_entity.type
_entity.pdbx_description
1 polymer ?
#
loop_
_entity_poly.entity_id
_entity_poly.type
_entity_poly.pdbx_seq_one_letter_code
_entity_poly.pdbx_strand_id
1 'polypeptide(L)'
;MPKARSGIGWRAAPAGVDGEFDPETLRRPPTSSRIAKKYGTVSADRQKEMSGLEFVQGLVDGTLPLNTLAEILGYDVTEAASGRVVVTVTPNGTHLNPAGTVHGGLAATLLDSAMGLAVQSTLEKGVGQTTLEFKISLVRSIMPDTGPIKAEGIVLSRGRRIGTAEGRLTDLEGRLLAHGTTTCLIFQTSG
;
A
#
# COMPACT_ATOMS: atom_id res chain seq x y z
N MET A 1 -38.79 -14.52 27.74
CA MET A 1 -37.69 -15.15 26.98
C MET A 1 -37.41 -14.30 25.74
N PRO A 2 -36.28 -13.60 25.64
CA PRO A 2 -35.97 -12.83 24.45
C PRO A 2 -35.37 -13.75 23.37
N LYS A 3 -35.82 -13.59 22.12
CA LYS A 3 -35.36 -14.32 20.95
C LYS A 3 -33.90 -13.97 20.64
N ALA A 4 -33.07 -14.98 20.46
CA ALA A 4 -31.69 -14.87 19.94
C ALA A 4 -31.68 -14.17 18.59
N ARG A 5 -30.86 -13.13 18.45
CA ARG A 5 -30.57 -12.50 17.15
C ARG A 5 -29.65 -13.43 16.37
N SER A 6 -30.12 -13.78 15.19
CA SER A 6 -29.42 -14.62 14.20
C SER A 6 -28.08 -14.03 13.80
N GLY A 7 -27.09 -14.94 13.68
CA GLY A 7 -25.72 -14.66 13.39
C GLY A 7 -25.48 -13.90 12.09
N ILE A 8 -24.32 -13.28 12.04
CA ILE A 8 -23.73 -12.67 10.85
C ILE A 8 -23.63 -13.77 9.78
N GLY A 9 -24.53 -13.74 8.82
CA GLY A 9 -24.53 -14.66 7.70
C GLY A 9 -23.35 -14.35 6.76
N TRP A 10 -22.34 -15.19 6.77
CA TRP A 10 -21.36 -15.23 5.72
C TRP A 10 -22.07 -15.65 4.44
N ARG A 11 -22.12 -14.78 3.43
CA ARG A 11 -22.52 -15.19 2.11
C ARG A 11 -21.41 -16.07 1.55
N ALA A 12 -21.73 -17.31 1.19
CA ALA A 12 -20.83 -18.18 0.46
C ALA A 12 -20.39 -17.49 -0.84
N ALA A 13 -19.11 -17.64 -1.20
CA ALA A 13 -18.60 -17.22 -2.49
C ALA A 13 -19.43 -17.89 -3.61
N PRO A 14 -19.64 -17.22 -4.75
CA PRO A 14 -20.32 -17.84 -5.88
C PRO A 14 -19.57 -19.10 -6.30
N ALA A 15 -20.30 -20.19 -6.51
CA ALA A 15 -19.75 -21.46 -7.00
C ALA A 15 -19.04 -21.22 -8.34
N GLY A 16 -17.74 -21.56 -8.42
CA GLY A 16 -16.95 -21.44 -9.65
C GLY A 16 -15.47 -21.13 -9.47
N VAL A 17 -14.94 -21.16 -8.25
CA VAL A 17 -13.49 -20.87 -7.98
C VAL A 17 -12.68 -22.16 -7.67
N ASP A 18 -13.14 -23.34 -8.14
CA ASP A 18 -12.35 -24.58 -8.10
C ASP A 18 -11.34 -24.63 -9.26
N GLY A 19 -10.89 -23.47 -9.76
CA GLY A 19 -9.89 -23.33 -10.80
C GLY A 19 -8.48 -23.49 -10.22
N GLU A 20 -7.75 -24.46 -10.74
CA GLU A 20 -6.33 -24.63 -10.58
C GLU A 20 -5.60 -23.29 -10.77
N PHE A 21 -4.71 -22.92 -9.85
CA PHE A 21 -3.94 -21.66 -9.90
C PHE A 21 -3.13 -21.63 -11.20
N ASP A 22 -3.46 -20.73 -12.10
CA ASP A 22 -2.71 -20.50 -13.35
C ASP A 22 -1.69 -19.37 -13.15
N PRO A 23 -0.38 -19.69 -13.14
CA PRO A 23 0.67 -18.69 -13.00
C PRO A 23 0.73 -17.65 -14.13
N GLU A 24 0.13 -17.90 -15.30
CA GLU A 24 0.10 -16.95 -16.41
C GLU A 24 -0.88 -15.79 -16.17
N THR A 25 -1.87 -15.95 -15.30
CA THR A 25 -2.75 -14.83 -14.90
C THR A 25 -2.04 -13.73 -14.13
N LEU A 26 -0.84 -13.97 -13.62
CA LEU A 26 0.04 -12.96 -13.00
C LEU A 26 0.61 -11.95 -14.01
N ARG A 27 0.49 -12.21 -15.32
CA ARG A 27 1.12 -11.40 -16.39
C ARG A 27 0.17 -10.46 -17.12
N ARG A 28 -0.89 -9.97 -16.51
CA ARG A 28 -1.72 -8.98 -17.20
C ARG A 28 -1.05 -7.61 -17.21
N PRO A 29 -0.80 -7.03 -18.40
CA PRO A 29 -0.25 -5.69 -18.51
C PRO A 29 -1.24 -4.65 -17.99
N PRO A 30 -0.77 -3.53 -17.38
CA PRO A 30 -1.65 -2.45 -16.96
C PRO A 30 -2.31 -1.80 -18.18
N THR A 31 -3.63 -1.70 -18.16
CA THR A 31 -4.42 -0.96 -19.16
C THR A 31 -4.32 0.53 -18.88
N SER A 32 -3.36 1.23 -19.44
CA SER A 32 -3.37 2.64 -19.86
C SER A 32 -1.95 3.08 -20.26
N SER A 33 -1.80 4.14 -21.03
CA SER A 33 -0.59 4.74 -21.58
C SER A 33 0.37 5.33 -20.52
N ARG A 34 0.67 4.58 -19.45
CA ARG A 34 1.71 4.92 -18.47
C ARG A 34 3.03 4.38 -18.95
N ILE A 35 4.08 5.17 -18.79
CA ILE A 35 5.47 4.72 -18.93
C ILE A 35 5.60 3.40 -18.18
N ALA A 36 6.13 2.35 -18.84
CA ALA A 36 6.30 1.05 -18.24
C ALA A 36 7.11 1.20 -16.94
N LYS A 37 6.46 0.91 -15.80
CA LYS A 37 7.11 1.00 -14.49
C LYS A 37 8.27 0.02 -14.43
N LYS A 38 9.38 0.46 -13.88
CA LYS A 38 10.52 -0.39 -13.57
C LYS A 38 10.38 -0.88 -12.14
N TYR A 39 10.84 -2.09 -11.87
CA TYR A 39 10.84 -2.68 -10.53
C TYR A 39 12.27 -3.03 -10.11
N GLY A 40 12.56 -2.91 -8.83
CA GLY A 40 13.90 -3.18 -8.29
C GLY A 40 14.20 -2.35 -7.07
N THR A 41 15.48 -2.04 -6.86
CA THR A 41 15.99 -1.23 -5.76
C THR A 41 16.70 0.01 -6.27
N VAL A 42 16.69 1.08 -5.50
CA VAL A 42 17.50 2.28 -5.71
C VAL A 42 18.78 2.12 -4.91
N SER A 43 19.95 2.34 -5.52
CA SER A 43 21.24 2.23 -4.81
C SER A 43 21.33 3.23 -3.65
N ALA A 44 22.04 2.86 -2.58
CA ALA A 44 22.22 3.70 -1.41
C ALA A 44 22.82 5.08 -1.77
N ASP A 45 23.79 5.12 -2.66
CA ASP A 45 24.43 6.37 -3.08
C ASP A 45 23.42 7.30 -3.78
N ARG A 46 22.61 6.76 -4.68
CA ARG A 46 21.56 7.56 -5.34
C ARG A 46 20.50 8.04 -4.36
N GLN A 47 20.13 7.23 -3.35
CA GLN A 47 19.18 7.65 -2.32
C GLN A 47 19.71 8.83 -1.50
N LYS A 48 21.02 8.86 -1.16
CA LYS A 48 21.64 9.93 -0.39
C LYS A 48 21.64 11.28 -1.11
N GLU A 49 21.67 11.27 -2.44
CA GLU A 49 21.70 12.48 -3.26
C GLU A 49 20.33 13.17 -3.38
N MET A 50 19.26 12.51 -2.97
CA MET A 50 17.88 12.98 -3.09
C MET A 50 17.29 13.30 -1.72
N SER A 51 16.44 14.34 -1.67
CA SER A 51 15.50 14.50 -0.55
C SER A 51 14.46 13.38 -0.59
N GLY A 52 13.81 13.14 0.53
CA GLY A 52 12.73 12.15 0.59
C GLY A 52 11.58 12.45 -0.37
N LEU A 53 11.26 13.72 -0.60
CA LEU A 53 10.21 14.09 -1.56
C LEU A 53 10.65 13.79 -3.00
N GLU A 54 11.88 14.13 -3.40
CA GLU A 54 12.43 13.79 -4.73
C GLU A 54 12.42 12.28 -4.94
N PHE A 55 12.78 11.49 -3.91
CA PHE A 55 12.73 10.04 -3.96
C PHE A 55 11.31 9.52 -4.23
N VAL A 56 10.32 9.96 -3.45
CA VAL A 56 8.93 9.47 -3.62
C VAL A 56 8.31 9.96 -4.92
N GLN A 57 8.59 11.18 -5.35
CA GLN A 57 8.16 11.69 -6.67
C GLN A 57 8.76 10.86 -7.81
N GLY A 58 10.02 10.44 -7.69
CA GLY A 58 10.66 9.56 -8.67
C GLY A 58 10.00 8.18 -8.77
N LEU A 59 9.36 7.67 -7.69
CA LEU A 59 8.54 6.47 -7.75
C LEU A 59 7.22 6.73 -8.51
N VAL A 60 6.61 7.92 -8.30
CA VAL A 60 5.35 8.31 -8.96
C VAL A 60 5.56 8.45 -10.47
N ASP A 61 6.59 9.17 -10.91
CA ASP A 61 6.84 9.48 -12.32
C ASP A 61 7.60 8.36 -13.08
N GLY A 62 8.09 7.32 -12.35
CA GLY A 62 8.79 6.17 -12.93
C GLY A 62 10.26 6.42 -13.26
N THR A 63 10.87 7.55 -12.84
CA THR A 63 12.32 7.80 -12.94
C THR A 63 13.10 6.93 -11.95
N LEU A 64 12.47 6.48 -10.88
CA LEU A 64 12.96 5.47 -9.95
C LEU A 64 12.13 4.18 -10.05
N PRO A 65 12.76 3.01 -9.85
CA PRO A 65 12.03 1.75 -9.80
C PRO A 65 11.18 1.66 -8.54
N LEU A 66 9.97 1.11 -8.69
CA LEU A 66 9.20 0.61 -7.55
C LEU A 66 9.84 -0.64 -6.98
N ASN A 67 9.59 -0.94 -5.72
CA ASN A 67 10.08 -2.18 -5.11
C ASN A 67 9.46 -3.43 -5.77
N THR A 68 10.12 -4.58 -5.64
CA THR A 68 9.68 -5.85 -6.26
C THR A 68 8.37 -6.40 -5.66
N LEU A 69 8.02 -5.98 -4.43
CA LEU A 69 6.72 -6.34 -3.83
C LEU A 69 5.56 -5.65 -4.57
N ALA A 70 5.79 -4.42 -5.06
CA ALA A 70 4.81 -3.71 -5.89
C ALA A 70 4.57 -4.45 -7.23
N GLU A 71 5.60 -5.05 -7.82
CA GLU A 71 5.46 -5.89 -9.01
C GLU A 71 4.57 -7.10 -8.73
N ILE A 72 4.83 -7.82 -7.63
CA ILE A 72 4.10 -9.04 -7.26
C ILE A 72 2.63 -8.74 -6.93
N LEU A 73 2.37 -7.67 -6.17
CA LEU A 73 1.03 -7.31 -5.71
C LEU A 73 0.29 -6.36 -6.66
N GLY A 74 0.94 -5.86 -7.71
CA GLY A 74 0.34 -4.98 -8.71
C GLY A 74 -0.06 -3.59 -8.18
N TYR A 75 0.55 -3.10 -7.09
CA TYR A 75 0.27 -1.75 -6.59
C TYR A 75 1.21 -0.70 -7.18
N ASP A 76 0.77 0.55 -7.13
CA ASP A 76 1.52 1.71 -7.62
C ASP A 76 1.50 2.86 -6.61
N VAL A 77 2.56 3.67 -6.61
CA VAL A 77 2.57 4.98 -5.93
C VAL A 77 2.08 6.01 -6.93
N THR A 78 0.94 6.64 -6.66
CA THR A 78 0.24 7.46 -7.65
C THR A 78 0.27 8.96 -7.37
N GLU A 79 0.46 9.35 -6.11
CA GLU A 79 0.56 10.76 -5.70
C GLU A 79 1.60 10.92 -4.60
N ALA A 80 2.38 11.99 -4.65
CA ALA A 80 3.34 12.37 -3.62
C ALA A 80 3.41 13.88 -3.41
N ALA A 81 3.23 14.28 -2.16
CA ALA A 81 3.54 15.60 -1.64
C ALA A 81 4.26 15.46 -0.31
N SER A 82 4.91 16.51 0.17
CA SER A 82 5.58 16.46 1.48
C SER A 82 4.58 16.14 2.59
N GLY A 83 4.80 15.00 3.27
CA GLY A 83 3.93 14.49 4.34
C GLY A 83 2.67 13.77 3.88
N ARG A 84 2.45 13.59 2.56
CA ARG A 84 1.27 12.89 2.02
C ARG A 84 1.64 12.04 0.83
N VAL A 85 1.23 10.76 0.82
CA VAL A 85 1.45 9.82 -0.29
C VAL A 85 0.21 8.97 -0.51
N VAL A 86 -0.07 8.67 -1.78
CA VAL A 86 -1.15 7.76 -2.18
C VAL A 86 -0.59 6.55 -2.91
N VAL A 87 -1.02 5.38 -2.49
CA VAL A 87 -0.72 4.07 -3.10
C VAL A 87 -2.03 3.44 -3.56
N THR A 88 -2.04 2.90 -4.78
CA THR A 88 -3.26 2.32 -5.38
C THR A 88 -3.02 0.90 -5.86
N VAL A 89 -4.07 0.09 -5.83
CA VAL A 89 -4.11 -1.24 -6.46
C VAL A 89 -5.53 -1.54 -6.93
N THR A 90 -5.66 -2.36 -7.97
CA THR A 90 -6.92 -3.01 -8.31
C THR A 90 -6.85 -4.45 -7.81
N PRO A 91 -7.58 -4.82 -6.74
CA PRO A 91 -7.65 -6.19 -6.27
C PRO A 91 -8.13 -7.15 -7.36
N ASN A 92 -7.65 -8.39 -7.30
CA ASN A 92 -8.03 -9.43 -8.25
C ASN A 92 -7.92 -10.82 -7.59
N GLY A 93 -8.11 -11.88 -8.37
CA GLY A 93 -8.10 -13.26 -7.90
C GLY A 93 -6.79 -13.75 -7.27
N THR A 94 -5.65 -13.07 -7.48
CA THR A 94 -4.37 -13.44 -6.87
C THR A 94 -4.19 -12.94 -5.44
N HIS A 95 -5.09 -12.07 -4.98
CA HIS A 95 -5.03 -11.44 -3.65
C HIS A 95 -5.96 -12.09 -2.62
N LEU A 96 -6.56 -13.24 -2.93
CA LEU A 96 -7.61 -13.81 -2.11
C LEU A 96 -7.06 -14.61 -0.91
N ASN A 97 -7.81 -14.58 0.17
CA ASN A 97 -7.69 -15.53 1.26
C ASN A 97 -8.54 -16.79 0.96
N PRO A 98 -8.43 -17.87 1.75
CA PRO A 98 -9.22 -19.09 1.50
C PRO A 98 -10.73 -18.91 1.56
N ALA A 99 -11.24 -17.81 2.14
CA ALA A 99 -12.67 -17.50 2.18
C ALA A 99 -13.17 -16.74 0.95
N GLY A 100 -12.30 -16.49 -0.05
CA GLY A 100 -12.65 -15.79 -1.29
C GLY A 100 -12.76 -14.27 -1.19
N THR A 101 -12.35 -13.67 -0.09
CA THR A 101 -12.19 -12.21 0.05
C THR A 101 -10.72 -11.82 -0.12
N VAL A 102 -10.48 -10.56 -0.44
CA VAL A 102 -9.10 -10.05 -0.50
C VAL A 102 -8.42 -10.18 0.85
N HIS A 103 -7.21 -10.75 0.85
CA HIS A 103 -6.45 -10.99 2.07
C HIS A 103 -6.10 -9.66 2.75
N GLY A 104 -6.29 -9.57 4.07
CA GLY A 104 -5.97 -8.37 4.86
C GLY A 104 -4.49 -7.95 4.77
N GLY A 105 -3.59 -8.87 4.41
CA GLY A 105 -2.19 -8.59 4.13
C GLY A 105 -1.97 -7.60 2.98
N LEU A 106 -2.85 -7.60 1.95
CA LEU A 106 -2.79 -6.58 0.90
C LEU A 106 -3.07 -5.19 1.50
N ALA A 107 -4.15 -5.05 2.27
CA ALA A 107 -4.48 -3.80 2.93
C ALA A 107 -3.34 -3.32 3.86
N ALA A 108 -2.71 -4.25 4.60
CA ALA A 108 -1.57 -3.96 5.46
C ALA A 108 -0.37 -3.42 4.66
N THR A 109 -0.01 -4.06 3.55
CA THR A 109 1.09 -3.63 2.67
C THR A 109 0.84 -2.25 2.08
N LEU A 110 -0.38 -1.97 1.61
CA LEU A 110 -0.73 -0.67 1.04
C LEU A 110 -0.66 0.45 2.08
N LEU A 111 -1.18 0.21 3.27
CA LEU A 111 -1.16 1.18 4.37
C LEU A 111 0.26 1.43 4.88
N ASP A 112 1.06 0.36 5.10
CA ASP A 112 2.47 0.51 5.49
C ASP A 112 3.25 1.31 4.44
N SER A 113 3.10 0.97 3.16
CA SER A 113 3.76 1.69 2.05
C SER A 113 3.35 3.16 2.00
N ALA A 114 2.05 3.47 2.07
CA ALA A 114 1.57 4.85 2.01
C ALA A 114 2.05 5.68 3.21
N MET A 115 1.94 5.14 4.43
CA MET A 115 2.36 5.83 5.65
C MET A 115 3.89 5.99 5.74
N GLY A 116 4.65 4.93 5.44
CA GLY A 116 6.12 4.97 5.44
C GLY A 116 6.67 5.94 4.38
N LEU A 117 6.12 5.93 3.17
CA LEU A 117 6.51 6.88 2.11
C LEU A 117 6.07 8.31 2.43
N ALA A 118 4.96 8.52 3.15
CA ALA A 118 4.58 9.84 3.64
C ALA A 118 5.62 10.39 4.61
N VAL A 119 6.12 9.58 5.56
CA VAL A 119 7.24 9.97 6.43
C VAL A 119 8.50 10.22 5.61
N GLN A 120 8.85 9.32 4.68
CA GLN A 120 10.02 9.47 3.79
C GLN A 120 9.99 10.80 3.06
N SER A 121 8.84 11.22 2.52
CA SER A 121 8.70 12.46 1.75
C SER A 121 9.02 13.75 2.52
N THR A 122 9.14 13.68 3.85
CA THR A 122 9.49 14.82 4.71
C THR A 122 10.98 14.88 5.06
N LEU A 123 11.78 13.93 4.60
CA LEU A 123 13.17 13.79 5.03
C LEU A 123 14.12 14.56 4.12
N GLU A 124 15.19 15.07 4.72
CA GLU A 124 16.29 15.74 4.04
C GLU A 124 17.20 14.70 3.33
N LYS A 125 18.09 15.18 2.46
CA LYS A 125 19.13 14.35 1.83
C LYS A 125 20.00 13.66 2.88
N GLY A 126 20.33 12.40 2.62
CA GLY A 126 21.15 11.59 3.52
C GLY A 126 20.42 11.07 4.76
N VAL A 127 19.11 11.29 4.85
CA VAL A 127 18.26 10.79 5.94
C VAL A 127 17.32 9.72 5.41
N GLY A 128 17.26 8.60 6.10
CA GLY A 128 16.36 7.49 5.81
C GLY A 128 15.38 7.22 6.94
N GLN A 129 14.42 6.36 6.67
CA GLN A 129 13.50 5.86 7.68
C GLN A 129 13.28 4.35 7.53
N THR A 130 12.81 3.72 8.59
CA THR A 130 12.25 2.37 8.57
C THR A 130 11.06 2.28 9.52
N THR A 131 10.05 1.52 9.13
CA THR A 131 8.90 1.24 9.97
C THR A 131 9.34 0.40 11.17
N LEU A 132 9.02 0.86 12.39
CA LEU A 132 9.22 0.10 13.63
C LEU A 132 8.00 -0.76 13.94
N GLU A 133 6.82 -0.18 13.78
CA GLU A 133 5.55 -0.84 14.01
C GLU A 133 4.44 -0.14 13.23
N PHE A 134 3.39 -0.86 12.93
CA PHE A 134 2.13 -0.28 12.49
C PHE A 134 0.96 -1.08 13.05
N LYS A 135 -0.14 -0.39 13.31
CA LYS A 135 -1.40 -0.98 13.72
C LYS A 135 -2.44 -0.67 12.66
N ILE A 136 -3.17 -1.70 12.23
CA ILE A 136 -4.28 -1.54 11.28
C ILE A 136 -5.57 -2.08 11.85
N SER A 137 -6.70 -1.50 11.41
CA SER A 137 -8.05 -1.98 11.64
C SER A 137 -8.70 -2.22 10.28
N LEU A 138 -9.09 -3.47 10.02
CA LEU A 138 -9.84 -3.86 8.83
C LEU A 138 -11.33 -3.63 9.12
N VAL A 139 -11.91 -2.64 8.47
CA VAL A 139 -13.27 -2.15 8.78
C VAL A 139 -14.31 -2.81 7.90
N ARG A 140 -13.95 -3.09 6.64
CA ARG A 140 -14.86 -3.65 5.63
C ARG A 140 -14.14 -4.67 4.79
N SER A 141 -14.80 -5.80 4.49
CA SER A 141 -14.28 -6.79 3.56
C SER A 141 -14.08 -6.18 2.17
N ILE A 142 -12.96 -6.49 1.55
CA ILE A 142 -12.63 -6.11 0.17
C ILE A 142 -12.89 -7.34 -0.70
N MET A 143 -13.67 -7.15 -1.76
CA MET A 143 -13.95 -8.21 -2.72
C MET A 143 -13.06 -8.06 -3.96
N PRO A 144 -12.81 -9.14 -4.74
CA PRO A 144 -11.97 -9.05 -5.92
C PRO A 144 -12.55 -8.14 -7.01
N ASP A 145 -13.85 -7.89 -6.98
CA ASP A 145 -14.59 -7.01 -7.88
C ASP A 145 -14.87 -5.61 -7.30
N THR A 146 -14.29 -5.27 -6.16
CA THR A 146 -14.42 -3.92 -5.55
C THR A 146 -13.93 -2.80 -6.49
N GLY A 147 -13.10 -3.12 -7.48
CA GLY A 147 -12.44 -2.11 -8.31
C GLY A 147 -11.21 -1.50 -7.64
N PRO A 148 -10.67 -0.41 -8.17
CA PRO A 148 -9.48 0.23 -7.60
C PRO A 148 -9.71 0.70 -6.16
N ILE A 149 -8.72 0.45 -5.31
CA ILE A 149 -8.67 0.94 -3.93
C ILE A 149 -7.41 1.79 -3.75
N LYS A 150 -7.47 2.77 -2.85
CA LYS A 150 -6.36 3.65 -2.56
C LYS A 150 -6.07 3.74 -1.06
N ALA A 151 -4.79 3.63 -0.70
CA ALA A 151 -4.27 3.94 0.61
C ALA A 151 -3.65 5.33 0.58
N GLU A 152 -4.11 6.22 1.44
CA GLU A 152 -3.54 7.54 1.64
C GLU A 152 -2.85 7.57 2.99
N GLY A 153 -1.56 7.89 3.01
CA GLY A 153 -0.76 8.11 4.22
C GLY A 153 -0.53 9.60 4.45
N ILE A 154 -0.71 10.05 5.69
CA ILE A 154 -0.53 11.45 6.10
C ILE A 154 0.33 11.47 7.37
N VAL A 155 1.40 12.28 7.36
CA VAL A 155 2.26 12.48 8.53
C VAL A 155 1.50 13.21 9.64
N LEU A 156 1.51 12.64 10.83
CA LEU A 156 0.96 13.25 12.04
C LEU A 156 2.01 14.09 12.78
N SER A 157 3.23 13.56 12.85
CA SER A 157 4.35 14.23 13.52
C SER A 157 5.67 13.76 12.94
N ARG A 158 6.63 14.69 12.82
CA ARG A 158 7.99 14.40 12.38
C ARG A 158 8.98 15.05 13.35
N GLY A 159 9.64 14.22 14.15
CA GLY A 159 10.76 14.58 15.01
C GLY A 159 12.11 14.27 14.37
N ARG A 160 13.18 14.39 15.15
CA ARG A 160 14.55 14.10 14.71
C ARG A 160 14.82 12.61 14.50
N ARG A 161 14.21 11.73 15.32
CA ARG A 161 14.42 10.27 15.32
C ARG A 161 13.16 9.47 15.08
N ILE A 162 11.99 10.06 15.24
CA ILE A 162 10.70 9.40 15.11
C ILE A 162 9.81 10.22 14.20
N GLY A 163 9.18 9.53 13.25
CA GLY A 163 8.07 10.02 12.45
C GLY A 163 6.85 9.17 12.69
N THR A 164 5.68 9.78 12.80
CA THR A 164 4.40 9.06 12.90
C THR A 164 3.47 9.50 11.78
N ALA A 165 2.69 8.55 11.27
CA ALA A 165 1.71 8.82 10.24
C ALA A 165 0.43 8.02 10.49
N GLU A 166 -0.67 8.51 9.94
CA GLU A 166 -1.91 7.77 9.82
C GLU A 166 -2.17 7.40 8.36
N GLY A 167 -2.96 6.35 8.15
CA GLY A 167 -3.33 5.88 6.82
C GLY A 167 -4.81 5.49 6.73
N ARG A 168 -5.42 5.74 5.58
CA ARG A 168 -6.79 5.36 5.26
C ARG A 168 -6.80 4.63 3.92
N LEU A 169 -7.43 3.45 3.90
CA LEU A 169 -7.69 2.69 2.68
C LEU A 169 -9.17 2.85 2.32
N THR A 170 -9.43 3.33 1.12
CA THR A 170 -10.79 3.58 0.63
C THR A 170 -11.00 2.99 -0.76
N ASP A 171 -12.25 2.71 -1.13
CA ASP A 171 -12.66 2.44 -2.51
C ASP A 171 -12.93 3.74 -3.29
N LEU A 172 -13.39 3.60 -4.55
CA LEU A 172 -13.68 4.75 -5.42
C LEU A 172 -14.86 5.61 -4.93
N GLU A 173 -15.78 5.05 -4.16
CA GLU A 173 -16.90 5.76 -3.55
C GLU A 173 -16.50 6.45 -2.23
N GLY A 174 -15.23 6.35 -1.82
CA GLY A 174 -14.71 6.92 -0.58
C GLY A 174 -15.09 6.15 0.68
N ARG A 175 -15.64 4.93 0.56
CA ARG A 175 -15.99 4.10 1.71
C ARG A 175 -14.72 3.59 2.37
N LEU A 176 -14.63 3.73 3.69
CA LEU A 176 -13.49 3.26 4.46
C LEU A 176 -13.45 1.72 4.48
N LEU A 177 -12.34 1.15 4.02
CA LEU A 177 -12.07 -0.29 4.00
C LEU A 177 -11.16 -0.70 5.15
N ALA A 178 -10.12 0.09 5.40
CA ALA A 178 -9.19 -0.09 6.52
C ALA A 178 -8.56 1.25 6.91
N HIS A 179 -8.01 1.33 8.11
CA HIS A 179 -7.19 2.46 8.54
C HIS A 179 -6.10 2.00 9.48
N GLY A 180 -5.09 2.84 9.69
CA GLY A 180 -4.00 2.51 10.60
C GLY A 180 -3.14 3.70 10.98
N THR A 181 -2.20 3.42 11.85
CA THR A 181 -1.13 4.34 12.26
C THR A 181 0.20 3.61 12.22
N THR A 182 1.29 4.36 12.02
CA THR A 182 2.66 3.82 12.04
C THR A 182 3.60 4.71 12.83
N THR A 183 4.66 4.07 13.34
CA THR A 183 5.84 4.73 13.90
C THR A 183 7.06 4.32 13.08
N CYS A 184 7.78 5.32 12.57
CA CYS A 184 9.01 5.12 11.80
C CYS A 184 10.22 5.64 12.59
N LEU A 185 11.32 4.87 12.58
CA LEU A 185 12.63 5.34 13.00
C LEU A 185 13.27 6.15 11.89
N ILE A 186 13.75 7.34 12.20
CA ILE A 186 14.50 8.22 11.30
C ILE A 186 15.99 8.14 11.67
N PHE A 187 16.85 7.94 10.68
CA PHE A 187 18.29 7.76 10.88
C PHE A 187 19.11 8.36 9.74
N GLN A 188 20.36 8.71 10.04
CA GLN A 188 21.32 9.09 8.99
C GLN A 188 21.69 7.83 8.19
N THR A 189 21.61 7.92 6.87
CA THR A 189 22.11 6.85 6.01
C THR A 189 23.62 6.88 6.04
N SER A 190 24.24 5.92 6.76
CA SER A 190 25.69 5.79 6.85
C SER A 190 26.33 5.68 5.46
N GLY A 191 27.50 6.33 5.31
CA GLY A 191 28.33 6.20 4.13
C GLY A 191 28.98 4.82 4.06
#